data_a92618f04cca36dbf93a73d96d0080ed
#
_entry.id   a92618f04cca36dbf93a73d96d0080ed
#
_cell.length_a   1.000
_cell.length_b   1.000
_cell.length_c   1.000
_cell.angle_alpha   90.00
_cell.angle_beta   90.00
_cell.angle_gamma   90.00
#
_symmetry.space_group_name_H-M   'P 1'
#
loop_
_entity.id
_entity.type
_entity.pdbx_description
1 polymer ?
#
loop_
_entity_poly.entity_id
_entity_poly.type
_entity_poly.pdbx_seq_one_letter_code
_entity_poly.pdbx_strand_id
1 'polypeptide(L)'
;MNTAVCGDRFHEMSNGRAMAAREPSEYGRGSASQMAGRHGASLEKPEFFGAEMYMFHVTGFRPGHRVLTEPLRPGRGARLDVWTTDPADRRPIRVPGSEGVLFSTEAFTLKNSGNRTLRAPKPSWRMILDAAVWGNRLAGMTRINLKAMYNDPSQMREALAWRLFGLADIPAPRHTYAKLAFGTKYRGLFSVIEHVDKKFLRDHFGENYRGNLYKTGYRDIGGAYLEHRTAPDGDDSGRQYFIPGSAERTYRLQTNKNNPEASTYDDLACFIRTINGIGLGGGEGRFDTDAFRESVDGIMNVDAFLRWAAVNMLLGSWDNYYASASNYYLYNSGHQGAAKHFAGSPYFHFIPWDYDNCLGIDYSGTRWQYADILDWPGKVNRNKPKIPLVRNLLRNHDYRQYYLDYLEHMLDTEFNPKAFAAQIAPRSEDGLWYRVRQAAYLESDTPDGRPFTGRRYTNDEVYQSGCRQRELRHGKKTVEGIVHYVRMRHDSARVQLRRLRRIMPRAVDRFPAAAEQLPRAS
;
A
#
# COMPACT_ATOMS: atom_id res chain seq x y z
N MET A 1 -0.98 -30.56 27.09
CA MET A 1 -1.86 -29.81 27.99
C MET A 1 -1.74 -28.33 27.66
N ASN A 2 -2.66 -27.79 27.00
CA ASN A 2 -3.02 -26.41 26.64
C ASN A 2 -3.43 -26.27 25.17
N THR A 3 -4.52 -26.96 24.83
CA THR A 3 -5.21 -26.80 23.52
C THR A 3 -6.38 -25.82 23.60
N ALA A 4 -6.48 -25.02 24.67
CA ALA A 4 -7.72 -24.33 25.05
C ALA A 4 -7.75 -22.81 24.81
N VAL A 5 -6.85 -22.18 24.07
CA VAL A 5 -6.82 -20.70 24.01
C VAL A 5 -7.64 -20.11 22.86
N CYS A 6 -7.93 -20.87 21.82
CA CYS A 6 -8.74 -20.38 20.69
C CYS A 6 -10.16 -20.98 20.59
N GLY A 7 -10.41 -22.14 21.20
CA GLY A 7 -11.67 -22.88 21.07
C GLY A 7 -12.74 -22.54 22.09
N ASP A 8 -12.37 -22.30 23.33
CA ASP A 8 -13.36 -22.25 24.44
C ASP A 8 -14.04 -20.88 24.67
N ARG A 9 -13.58 -19.82 24.02
CA ARG A 9 -14.24 -18.50 24.14
C ARG A 9 -15.30 -18.21 23.08
N PHE A 10 -15.40 -19.02 22.05
CA PHE A 10 -16.40 -18.80 21.00
C PHE A 10 -17.80 -19.32 21.36
N HIS A 11 -17.93 -20.22 22.32
CA HIS A 11 -19.23 -20.77 22.72
C HIS A 11 -20.08 -19.88 23.63
N GLU A 12 -19.52 -18.87 24.27
CA GLU A 12 -20.30 -17.97 25.14
C GLU A 12 -20.88 -16.73 24.46
N MET A 13 -20.55 -16.45 23.19
CA MET A 13 -21.04 -15.26 22.47
C MET A 13 -22.14 -15.53 21.42
N SER A 14 -22.71 -16.76 21.36
CA SER A 14 -23.75 -17.10 20.39
C SER A 14 -25.18 -16.79 20.87
N ASN A 15 -25.41 -15.71 21.59
CA ASN A 15 -26.78 -15.24 21.87
C ASN A 15 -27.05 -13.91 21.15
N GLY A 16 -27.64 -14.06 19.98
CA GLY A 16 -28.61 -13.19 19.36
C GLY A 16 -28.28 -11.72 19.17
N ARG A 17 -27.74 -11.37 18.02
CA ARG A 17 -28.15 -10.11 17.35
C ARG A 17 -28.09 -10.27 15.84
N ALA A 18 -29.24 -10.14 15.21
CA ALA A 18 -29.38 -9.97 13.77
C ALA A 18 -28.50 -8.80 13.30
N MET A 19 -27.75 -9.01 12.21
CA MET A 19 -26.96 -7.95 11.57
C MET A 19 -27.92 -6.87 11.03
N ALA A 20 -28.01 -5.76 11.74
CA ALA A 20 -28.48 -4.51 11.16
C ALA A 20 -27.36 -3.99 10.22
N ALA A 21 -27.74 -3.61 9.01
CA ALA A 21 -26.86 -2.94 8.07
C ALA A 21 -26.23 -1.72 8.79
N ARG A 22 -24.91 -1.73 8.95
CA ARG A 22 -24.18 -0.59 9.47
C ARG A 22 -24.05 0.44 8.36
N GLU A 23 -24.56 1.63 8.60
CA GLU A 23 -24.27 2.82 7.80
C GLU A 23 -22.73 3.05 7.74
N PRO A 24 -22.21 3.63 6.65
CA PRO A 24 -20.79 3.97 6.54
C PRO A 24 -20.42 4.96 7.63
N SER A 25 -19.40 4.62 8.42
CA SER A 25 -18.87 5.51 9.45
C SER A 25 -18.45 6.84 8.85
N GLU A 26 -18.87 7.92 9.48
CA GLU A 26 -18.44 9.30 9.18
C GLU A 26 -16.95 9.48 9.44
N TYR A 27 -16.12 9.13 8.46
CA TYR A 27 -14.71 9.51 8.42
C TYR A 27 -14.48 10.43 7.24
N GLY A 28 -14.45 11.75 7.53
CA GLY A 28 -13.88 12.74 6.63
C GLY A 28 -14.79 13.84 6.08
N ARG A 29 -15.55 14.52 6.93
CA ARG A 29 -16.04 15.88 6.61
C ARG A 29 -15.43 16.87 7.59
N GLY A 30 -14.31 17.47 7.20
CA GLY A 30 -13.78 18.68 7.80
C GLY A 30 -13.98 19.85 6.85
N SER A 31 -14.85 20.79 7.23
CA SER A 31 -15.13 22.01 6.49
C SER A 31 -13.92 22.96 6.47
N ALA A 32 -13.61 23.47 5.29
CA ALA A 32 -12.68 24.58 5.14
C ALA A 32 -13.32 25.87 5.65
N SER A 33 -12.82 26.44 6.74
CA SER A 33 -12.89 27.90 6.98
C SER A 33 -11.93 28.33 8.09
N GLN A 34 -11.24 29.44 7.79
CA GLN A 34 -10.48 30.35 8.65
C GLN A 34 -9.03 30.00 8.98
N MET A 35 -8.13 30.61 8.24
CA MET A 35 -6.73 30.80 8.66
C MET A 35 -6.39 32.29 8.83
N ALA A 36 -5.95 32.63 10.02
CA ALA A 36 -5.17 33.85 10.30
C ALA A 36 -3.94 33.46 11.11
N GLY A 37 -2.82 33.93 10.65
CA GLY A 37 -1.44 33.75 11.02
C GLY A 37 -1.04 33.37 12.44
N ARG A 38 -0.08 32.41 12.52
CA ARG A 38 0.95 32.33 13.58
C ARG A 38 2.17 31.60 13.05
N HIS A 39 3.35 32.11 13.38
CA HIS A 39 4.65 31.51 13.12
C HIS A 39 4.73 30.09 13.74
N GLY A 40 5.21 29.12 12.97
CA GLY A 40 5.47 27.76 13.45
C GLY A 40 4.33 26.77 13.28
N ALA A 41 3.41 26.97 12.34
CA ALA A 41 2.34 26.02 12.05
C ALA A 41 2.95 24.73 11.46
N SER A 42 2.92 23.62 12.21
CA SER A 42 3.06 22.30 11.62
C SER A 42 1.88 22.13 10.64
N LEU A 43 2.16 21.89 9.37
CA LEU A 43 1.14 21.51 8.39
C LEU A 43 0.30 20.37 8.97
N GLU A 44 -1.00 20.57 9.08
CA GLU A 44 -1.89 19.50 9.50
C GLU A 44 -1.89 18.37 8.48
N LYS A 45 -2.05 17.16 8.93
CA LYS A 45 -1.76 15.90 8.23
C LYS A 45 -2.48 15.66 6.90
N PRO A 46 -3.76 16.04 6.73
CA PRO A 46 -4.49 15.84 5.48
C PRO A 46 -3.94 16.69 4.33
N GLU A 47 -3.45 17.88 4.63
CA GLU A 47 -2.99 18.84 3.61
C GLU A 47 -1.67 18.40 2.98
N PHE A 48 -0.73 17.81 3.74
CA PHE A 48 0.55 17.37 3.20
C PHE A 48 0.41 16.27 2.13
N PHE A 49 -0.52 15.35 2.28
CA PHE A 49 -0.78 14.30 1.30
C PHE A 49 -1.84 14.67 0.25
N GLY A 50 -2.04 15.95 0.01
CA GLY A 50 -2.96 16.47 -1.00
C GLY A 50 -2.39 16.51 -2.41
N ALA A 51 -2.93 17.47 -3.20
CA ALA A 51 -2.53 17.68 -4.59
C ALA A 51 -1.18 18.39 -4.75
N GLU A 52 -0.62 18.94 -3.70
CA GLU A 52 0.62 19.70 -3.70
C GLU A 52 1.83 18.88 -4.15
N MET A 53 2.78 19.55 -4.81
CA MET A 53 4.13 19.02 -5.04
C MET A 53 5.11 19.74 -4.12
N TYR A 54 6.01 18.97 -3.52
CA TYR A 54 6.99 19.51 -2.59
C TYR A 54 8.40 19.51 -3.18
N MET A 55 9.23 20.40 -2.68
CA MET A 55 10.68 20.33 -2.81
C MET A 55 11.28 19.87 -1.48
N PHE A 56 12.11 18.85 -1.53
CA PHE A 56 13.00 18.42 -0.46
C PHE A 56 14.41 18.82 -0.84
N HIS A 57 14.95 19.83 -0.18
CA HIS A 57 16.27 20.38 -0.48
C HIS A 57 17.22 20.12 0.68
N VAL A 58 18.25 19.33 0.43
CA VAL A 58 19.28 19.01 1.41
C VAL A 58 20.54 19.77 1.05
N THR A 59 20.96 20.69 1.89
CA THR A 59 22.23 21.46 1.77
C THR A 59 23.28 20.93 2.72
N GLY A 60 24.54 21.31 2.51
CA GLY A 60 25.66 20.89 3.36
C GLY A 60 25.98 19.39 3.33
N PHE A 61 25.26 18.60 2.52
CA PHE A 61 25.46 17.16 2.39
C PHE A 61 25.61 16.76 0.92
N ARG A 62 26.70 16.01 0.63
CA ARG A 62 26.94 15.44 -0.71
C ARG A 62 27.02 13.92 -0.58
N PRO A 63 25.94 13.19 -0.89
CA PRO A 63 26.03 11.75 -0.96
C PRO A 63 26.95 11.39 -2.12
N GLY A 64 28.04 10.66 -1.85
CA GLY A 64 28.85 10.02 -2.87
C GLY A 64 28.05 8.92 -3.59
N HIS A 65 28.68 8.17 -4.48
CA HIS A 65 28.09 6.96 -5.11
C HIS A 65 27.90 5.80 -4.11
N ARG A 66 28.04 6.06 -2.84
CA ARG A 66 27.99 5.07 -1.77
C ARG A 66 26.54 4.71 -1.45
N VAL A 67 26.26 3.41 -1.38
CA VAL A 67 24.99 2.88 -0.88
C VAL A 67 24.96 3.03 0.63
N LEU A 68 23.97 3.75 1.14
CA LEU A 68 23.74 3.98 2.57
C LEU A 68 22.74 2.93 3.08
N THR A 69 23.20 1.78 3.51
CA THR A 69 22.36 0.73 4.10
C THR A 69 21.98 1.04 5.54
N GLU A 70 22.91 1.65 6.28
CA GLU A 70 22.68 2.19 7.62
C GLU A 70 22.40 3.69 7.58
N PRO A 71 21.60 4.21 8.52
CA PRO A 71 21.37 5.66 8.60
C PRO A 71 22.66 6.43 8.79
N LEU A 72 22.93 7.38 7.90
CA LEU A 72 24.05 8.28 8.00
C LEU A 72 23.57 9.66 8.46
N ARG A 73 24.14 10.17 9.55
CA ARG A 73 23.91 11.56 9.97
C ARG A 73 24.69 12.48 9.03
N PRO A 74 24.03 13.49 8.44
CA PRO A 74 24.76 14.55 7.74
C PRO A 74 25.74 15.26 8.68
N GLY A 75 26.82 15.80 8.13
CA GLY A 75 27.80 16.58 8.88
C GLY A 75 27.22 17.90 9.42
N ARG A 76 28.00 18.60 10.27
CA ARG A 76 27.61 19.94 10.76
C ARG A 76 27.31 20.87 9.58
N GLY A 77 26.22 21.62 9.67
CA GLY A 77 25.77 22.56 8.65
C GLY A 77 24.95 21.90 7.52
N ALA A 78 24.66 20.59 7.61
CA ALA A 78 23.69 19.99 6.70
C ALA A 78 22.27 20.30 7.18
N ARG A 79 21.42 20.74 6.25
CA ARG A 79 20.06 21.17 6.54
C ARG A 79 19.11 20.58 5.51
N LEU A 80 17.95 20.16 5.96
CA LEU A 80 16.80 19.78 5.15
C LEU A 80 15.77 20.90 5.22
N ASP A 81 15.43 21.45 4.07
CA ASP A 81 14.35 22.40 3.89
C ASP A 81 13.25 21.79 3.00
N VAL A 82 11.99 22.03 3.35
CA VAL A 82 10.82 21.54 2.59
C VAL A 82 9.87 22.70 2.33
N TRP A 83 9.41 22.84 1.08
CA TRP A 83 8.41 23.82 0.65
C TRP A 83 7.55 23.29 -0.48
N THR A 84 6.41 23.92 -0.75
CA THR A 84 5.61 23.64 -1.94
C THR A 84 6.29 24.21 -3.20
N THR A 85 6.13 23.54 -4.32
CA THR A 85 6.67 23.97 -5.61
C THR A 85 5.61 23.82 -6.69
N ASP A 86 5.57 24.78 -7.62
CA ASP A 86 4.72 24.68 -8.78
C ASP A 86 5.09 23.46 -9.63
N PRO A 87 4.16 22.54 -9.93
CA PRO A 87 4.39 21.41 -10.81
C PRO A 87 4.87 21.81 -12.21
N ALA A 88 4.49 22.99 -12.69
CA ALA A 88 4.88 23.52 -14.00
C ALA A 88 6.22 24.24 -14.01
N ASP A 89 6.85 24.49 -12.87
CA ASP A 89 8.14 25.20 -12.81
C ASP A 89 9.23 24.41 -13.52
N ARG A 90 9.78 25.04 -14.56
CA ARG A 90 10.85 24.49 -15.39
C ARG A 90 12.24 24.53 -14.74
N ARG A 91 12.35 25.18 -13.58
CA ARG A 91 13.60 25.18 -12.82
C ARG A 91 13.68 23.94 -11.94
N PRO A 92 14.77 23.19 -11.98
CA PRO A 92 14.93 22.01 -11.13
C PRO A 92 14.85 22.35 -9.65
N ILE A 93 15.43 23.50 -9.25
CA ILE A 93 15.45 23.97 -7.87
C ILE A 93 15.11 25.47 -7.88
N ARG A 94 14.01 25.83 -7.24
CA ARG A 94 13.64 27.21 -6.95
C ARG A 94 13.58 27.39 -5.45
N VAL A 95 14.55 28.08 -4.88
CA VAL A 95 14.58 28.37 -3.45
C VAL A 95 13.62 29.51 -3.17
N PRO A 96 12.61 29.34 -2.30
CA PRO A 96 11.72 30.42 -1.89
C PRO A 96 12.44 31.40 -0.95
N GLY A 97 11.84 32.54 -0.69
CA GLY A 97 12.19 33.36 0.47
C GLY A 97 11.94 32.59 1.77
N SER A 98 12.47 33.09 2.89
CA SER A 98 12.35 32.43 4.20
C SER A 98 10.89 32.14 4.61
N GLU A 99 9.96 32.95 4.19
CA GLU A 99 8.51 32.79 4.47
C GLU A 99 7.86 31.61 3.71
N GLY A 100 8.47 31.13 2.62
CA GLY A 100 7.94 30.02 1.83
C GLY A 100 8.41 28.64 2.30
N VAL A 101 9.30 28.56 3.29
CA VAL A 101 9.80 27.29 3.83
C VAL A 101 8.81 26.75 4.88
N LEU A 102 8.20 25.62 4.58
CA LEU A 102 7.20 24.97 5.45
C LEU A 102 7.83 24.20 6.61
N PHE A 103 9.02 23.63 6.38
CA PHE A 103 9.73 22.84 7.37
C PHE A 103 11.23 22.93 7.15
N SER A 104 11.99 23.07 8.23
CA SER A 104 13.45 23.10 8.21
C SER A 104 14.03 22.36 9.40
N THR A 105 15.10 21.58 9.19
CA THR A 105 15.80 20.89 10.26
C THR A 105 17.24 20.55 9.91
N GLU A 106 18.13 20.56 10.92
CA GLU A 106 19.46 19.97 10.86
C GLU A 106 19.53 18.60 11.56
N ALA A 107 18.47 18.22 12.28
CA ALA A 107 18.41 17.00 13.07
C ALA A 107 17.74 15.86 12.29
N PHE A 108 18.44 15.33 11.29
CA PHE A 108 17.93 14.23 10.46
C PHE A 108 19.04 13.25 10.07
N THR A 109 18.65 12.09 9.59
CA THR A 109 19.54 11.08 9.00
C THR A 109 18.99 10.62 7.66
N LEU A 110 19.86 10.12 6.80
CA LEU A 110 19.54 9.60 5.47
C LEU A 110 20.03 8.17 5.31
N LYS A 111 19.24 7.35 4.60
CA LYS A 111 19.69 6.07 4.11
C LYS A 111 19.02 5.73 2.79
N ASN A 112 19.65 4.87 1.98
CA ASN A 112 19.01 4.27 0.84
C ASN A 112 17.88 3.31 1.30
N SER A 113 16.85 3.19 0.50
CA SER A 113 15.69 2.34 0.76
C SER A 113 15.42 1.44 -0.45
N GLY A 114 14.75 0.34 -0.19
CA GLY A 114 14.45 -0.68 -1.21
C GLY A 114 15.15 -1.99 -0.92
N ASN A 115 14.94 -2.96 -1.79
CA ASN A 115 15.59 -4.27 -1.75
C ASN A 115 16.44 -4.44 -3.03
N ARG A 116 15.83 -4.87 -4.13
CA ARG A 116 16.52 -5.03 -5.43
C ARG A 116 16.98 -3.71 -6.02
N THR A 117 16.28 -2.62 -5.73
CA THR A 117 16.60 -1.27 -6.21
C THR A 117 17.55 -0.50 -5.30
N LEU A 118 18.05 -1.11 -4.23
CA LEU A 118 18.95 -0.46 -3.26
C LEU A 118 20.21 0.13 -3.91
N ARG A 119 20.72 -0.54 -4.97
CA ARG A 119 21.91 -0.14 -5.74
C ARG A 119 21.55 0.44 -7.10
N ALA A 120 20.29 0.80 -7.32
CA ALA A 120 19.89 1.44 -8.57
C ALA A 120 20.59 2.80 -8.73
N PRO A 121 20.85 3.24 -9.96
CA PRO A 121 21.46 4.56 -10.22
C PRO A 121 20.66 5.73 -9.64
N LYS A 122 19.32 5.61 -9.62
CA LYS A 122 18.41 6.49 -8.89
C LYS A 122 17.83 5.70 -7.69
N PRO A 123 18.45 5.75 -6.51
CA PRO A 123 17.99 5.00 -5.36
C PRO A 123 16.81 5.72 -4.69
N SER A 124 15.95 4.94 -4.05
CA SER A 124 14.98 5.47 -3.08
C SER A 124 15.68 5.87 -1.79
N TRP A 125 15.10 6.85 -1.07
CA TRP A 125 15.67 7.37 0.17
C TRP A 125 14.69 7.21 1.32
N ARG A 126 15.23 7.02 2.51
CA ARG A 126 14.51 7.22 3.77
C ARG A 126 15.18 8.32 4.54
N MET A 127 14.41 9.36 4.83
CA MET A 127 14.78 10.41 5.76
C MET A 127 14.19 10.08 7.12
N ILE A 128 14.98 10.23 8.18
CA ILE A 128 14.58 9.97 9.56
C ILE A 128 14.88 11.24 10.33
N LEU A 129 13.84 11.89 10.82
CA LEU A 129 13.92 13.09 11.65
C LEU A 129 14.18 12.66 13.09
N ASP A 130 15.07 13.35 13.78
CA ASP A 130 15.38 13.05 15.17
C ASP A 130 14.18 13.39 16.06
N ALA A 131 13.52 12.36 16.55
CA ALA A 131 12.32 12.51 17.37
C ALA A 131 12.59 13.11 18.76
N ALA A 132 13.85 13.15 19.22
CA ALA A 132 14.24 13.78 20.47
C ALA A 132 14.23 15.31 20.37
N VAL A 133 14.34 15.88 19.17
CA VAL A 133 14.23 17.32 18.94
C VAL A 133 12.75 17.70 18.88
N TRP A 134 12.36 18.60 19.77
CA TRP A 134 10.97 19.06 19.85
C TRP A 134 10.52 19.73 18.54
N GLY A 135 9.30 19.39 18.09
CA GLY A 135 8.75 19.93 16.85
C GLY A 135 9.38 19.36 15.56
N ASN A 136 10.40 18.51 15.64
CA ASN A 136 11.09 17.95 14.46
C ASN A 136 10.27 16.84 13.77
N ARG A 137 9.12 17.25 13.23
CA ARG A 137 8.16 16.37 12.54
C ARG A 137 7.59 17.07 11.31
N LEU A 138 7.71 16.45 10.15
CA LEU A 138 7.03 16.91 8.94
C LEU A 138 5.64 16.27 8.85
N ALA A 139 4.59 17.08 8.92
CA ALA A 139 3.21 16.61 8.98
C ALA A 139 2.99 15.52 10.07
N GLY A 140 3.66 15.71 11.23
CA GLY A 140 3.65 14.77 12.35
C GLY A 140 4.50 13.50 12.14
N MET A 141 5.13 13.30 10.97
CA MET A 141 5.98 12.16 10.68
C MET A 141 7.42 12.40 11.13
N THR A 142 8.06 11.33 11.60
CA THR A 142 9.52 11.28 11.83
C THR A 142 10.26 10.43 10.82
N ARG A 143 9.53 9.69 9.96
CA ARG A 143 10.09 8.86 8.89
C ARG A 143 9.39 9.17 7.58
N ILE A 144 10.19 9.48 6.56
CA ILE A 144 9.71 9.90 5.25
C ILE A 144 10.34 8.97 4.22
N ASN A 145 9.51 8.29 3.43
CA ASN A 145 9.98 7.44 2.34
C ASN A 145 9.88 8.23 1.03
N LEU A 146 11.01 8.46 0.39
CA LEU A 146 11.12 9.04 -0.95
C LEU A 146 11.43 7.90 -1.92
N LYS A 147 10.42 7.40 -2.65
CA LYS A 147 10.57 6.29 -3.59
C LYS A 147 10.89 6.79 -4.98
N ALA A 148 11.91 6.21 -5.58
CA ALA A 148 12.43 6.62 -6.89
C ALA A 148 11.57 6.17 -8.07
N MET A 149 10.55 5.34 -7.84
CA MET A 149 9.69 4.77 -8.88
C MET A 149 10.50 4.12 -10.02
N TYR A 150 11.56 3.39 -9.68
CA TYR A 150 12.60 2.96 -10.62
C TYR A 150 12.07 2.03 -11.73
N ASN A 151 11.05 1.24 -11.44
CA ASN A 151 10.43 0.32 -12.40
C ASN A 151 9.28 0.95 -13.20
N ASP A 152 8.77 2.11 -12.76
CA ASP A 152 7.63 2.77 -13.37
C ASP A 152 8.06 3.91 -14.31
N PRO A 153 8.01 3.72 -15.65
CA PRO A 153 8.31 4.79 -16.57
C PRO A 153 7.36 5.98 -16.44
N SER A 154 6.09 5.76 -16.15
CA SER A 154 5.10 6.84 -16.04
C SER A 154 5.26 7.69 -14.78
N GLN A 155 5.88 7.13 -13.74
CA GLN A 155 5.98 7.70 -12.39
C GLN A 155 4.61 8.01 -11.74
N MET A 156 3.52 7.36 -12.22
CA MET A 156 2.14 7.59 -11.74
C MET A 156 1.47 6.35 -11.15
N ARG A 157 1.99 5.15 -11.40
CA ARG A 157 1.31 3.89 -11.06
C ARG A 157 1.02 3.75 -9.57
N GLU A 158 2.04 4.01 -8.75
CA GLU A 158 1.89 3.90 -7.30
C GLU A 158 0.90 4.92 -6.73
N ALA A 159 0.90 6.16 -7.26
CA ALA A 159 -0.06 7.19 -6.87
C ALA A 159 -1.51 6.79 -7.20
N LEU A 160 -1.73 6.23 -8.40
CA LEU A 160 -3.04 5.75 -8.83
C LEU A 160 -3.52 4.56 -7.98
N ALA A 161 -2.61 3.66 -7.59
CA ALA A 161 -2.93 2.55 -6.71
C ALA A 161 -3.35 3.04 -5.31
N TRP A 162 -2.59 3.95 -4.70
CA TRP A 162 -2.93 4.52 -3.39
C TRP A 162 -4.26 5.25 -3.40
N ARG A 163 -4.54 6.00 -4.47
CA ARG A 163 -5.85 6.65 -4.65
C ARG A 163 -6.99 5.62 -4.67
N LEU A 164 -6.86 4.54 -5.44
CA LEU A 164 -7.90 3.49 -5.50
C LEU A 164 -8.11 2.79 -4.16
N PHE A 165 -7.05 2.54 -3.39
CA PHE A 165 -7.19 1.98 -2.04
C PHE A 165 -7.88 2.94 -1.08
N GLY A 166 -7.59 4.25 -1.17
CA GLY A 166 -8.29 5.25 -0.37
C GLY A 166 -9.79 5.31 -0.70
N LEU A 167 -10.15 5.27 -2.00
CA LEU A 167 -11.55 5.23 -2.43
C LEU A 167 -12.27 3.93 -2.03
N ALA A 168 -11.53 2.85 -1.89
CA ALA A 168 -12.04 1.56 -1.42
C ALA A 168 -12.12 1.46 0.12
N ASP A 169 -11.84 2.53 0.85
CA ASP A 169 -11.80 2.56 2.31
C ASP A 169 -10.91 1.43 2.89
N ILE A 170 -9.69 1.34 2.36
CA ILE A 170 -8.68 0.39 2.80
C ILE A 170 -7.61 1.15 3.57
N PRO A 171 -7.22 0.71 4.78
CA PRO A 171 -6.10 1.33 5.50
C PRO A 171 -4.82 1.21 4.67
N ALA A 172 -4.46 2.27 3.97
CA ALA A 172 -3.34 2.30 3.04
C ALA A 172 -2.49 3.57 3.26
N PRO A 173 -1.17 3.51 2.95
CA PRO A 173 -0.32 4.69 3.02
C PRO A 173 -0.82 5.82 2.14
N ARG A 174 -0.78 7.04 2.67
CA ARG A 174 -1.04 8.26 1.91
C ARG A 174 0.15 8.60 1.02
N HIS A 175 -0.11 9.31 -0.06
CA HIS A 175 0.87 9.62 -1.11
C HIS A 175 0.85 11.09 -1.49
N THR A 176 2.02 11.65 -1.80
CA THR A 176 2.21 12.87 -2.56
C THR A 176 3.51 12.81 -3.36
N TYR A 177 3.85 13.86 -4.09
CA TYR A 177 5.09 13.94 -4.85
C TYR A 177 6.04 14.97 -4.29
N ALA A 178 7.35 14.71 -4.49
CA ALA A 178 8.39 15.69 -4.23
C ALA A 178 9.49 15.67 -5.28
N LYS A 179 10.01 16.85 -5.61
CA LYS A 179 11.34 17.04 -6.19
C LYS A 179 12.36 16.87 -5.09
N LEU A 180 13.49 16.20 -5.36
CA LEU A 180 14.61 16.07 -4.41
C LEU A 180 15.86 16.72 -4.98
N ALA A 181 16.57 17.48 -4.16
CA ALA A 181 17.86 18.04 -4.52
C ALA A 181 18.88 17.95 -3.36
N PHE A 182 20.15 17.78 -3.71
CA PHE A 182 21.28 17.85 -2.81
C PHE A 182 22.18 19.02 -3.23
N GLY A 183 22.16 20.12 -2.48
CA GLY A 183 22.79 21.38 -2.87
C GLY A 183 22.25 21.87 -4.21
N THR A 184 23.11 22.07 -5.19
CA THR A 184 22.73 22.48 -6.56
C THR A 184 22.35 21.31 -7.47
N LYS A 185 22.43 20.06 -7.00
CA LYS A 185 22.18 18.87 -7.82
C LYS A 185 20.76 18.38 -7.67
N TYR A 186 19.95 18.53 -8.71
CA TYR A 186 18.64 17.92 -8.80
C TYR A 186 18.77 16.38 -8.88
N ARG A 187 17.99 15.67 -8.08
CA ARG A 187 18.00 14.20 -8.00
C ARG A 187 16.75 13.56 -8.61
N GLY A 188 15.79 14.36 -9.00
CA GLY A 188 14.59 13.90 -9.69
C GLY A 188 13.30 14.00 -8.91
N LEU A 189 12.25 13.47 -9.52
CA LEU A 189 10.92 13.31 -8.93
C LEU A 189 10.87 12.03 -8.09
N PHE A 190 10.23 12.12 -6.93
CA PHE A 190 10.03 11.00 -5.99
C PHE A 190 8.57 10.92 -5.53
N SER A 191 8.07 9.72 -5.35
CA SER A 191 6.88 9.44 -4.56
C SER A 191 7.20 9.59 -3.07
N VAL A 192 6.44 10.40 -2.36
CA VAL A 192 6.49 10.51 -0.89
C VAL A 192 5.40 9.62 -0.33
N ILE A 193 5.80 8.52 0.32
CA ILE A 193 4.88 7.52 0.85
C ILE A 193 4.89 7.56 2.36
N GLU A 194 3.71 7.64 2.96
CA GLU A 194 3.54 7.55 4.40
C GLU A 194 4.20 6.27 4.95
N HIS A 195 4.93 6.41 6.06
CA HIS A 195 5.55 5.25 6.68
C HIS A 195 4.54 4.53 7.59
N VAL A 196 4.39 3.21 7.39
CA VAL A 196 3.52 2.38 8.23
C VAL A 196 4.23 2.14 9.57
N ASP A 197 3.89 2.93 10.58
CA ASP A 197 4.39 2.89 11.94
C ASP A 197 3.29 3.26 12.95
N LYS A 198 3.65 3.51 14.22
CA LYS A 198 2.69 3.89 15.27
C LYS A 198 1.87 5.14 14.93
N LYS A 199 2.43 6.08 14.16
CA LYS A 199 1.69 7.26 13.74
C LYS A 199 0.61 6.89 12.72
N PHE A 200 0.98 6.12 11.67
CA PHE A 200 0.02 5.56 10.73
C PHE A 200 -1.10 4.81 11.46
N LEU A 201 -0.75 3.93 12.40
CA LEU A 201 -1.74 3.18 13.17
C LEU A 201 -2.70 4.08 13.95
N ARG A 202 -2.17 5.14 14.57
CA ARG A 202 -3.02 6.12 15.30
C ARG A 202 -3.97 6.86 14.36
N ASP A 203 -3.49 7.23 13.19
CA ASP A 203 -4.27 7.99 12.21
C ASP A 203 -5.39 7.13 11.59
N HIS A 204 -5.17 5.81 11.41
CA HIS A 204 -6.12 4.91 10.76
C HIS A 204 -6.98 4.09 11.72
N PHE A 205 -6.51 3.85 12.95
CA PHE A 205 -7.20 2.96 13.90
C PHE A 205 -7.57 3.65 15.21
N GLY A 206 -7.34 4.97 15.33
CA GLY A 206 -7.72 5.74 16.52
C GLY A 206 -7.15 5.15 17.81
N GLU A 207 -8.01 4.92 18.81
CA GLU A 207 -7.61 4.37 20.10
C GLU A 207 -7.05 2.93 20.01
N ASN A 208 -7.34 2.20 18.95
CA ASN A 208 -6.87 0.82 18.73
C ASN A 208 -5.46 0.75 18.08
N TYR A 209 -4.63 1.79 18.18
CA TYR A 209 -3.32 1.89 17.54
C TYR A 209 -2.18 1.14 18.25
N ARG A 210 -2.44 0.51 19.40
CA ARG A 210 -1.39 -0.07 20.27
C ARG A 210 -1.08 -1.53 20.02
N GLY A 211 -1.71 -2.13 19.02
CA GLY A 211 -1.60 -3.54 18.68
C GLY A 211 -0.30 -3.95 18.00
N ASN A 212 -0.27 -5.20 17.56
CA ASN A 212 0.87 -5.80 16.88
C ASN A 212 0.85 -5.52 15.38
N LEU A 213 1.89 -4.86 14.89
CA LEU A 213 2.12 -4.64 13.47
C LEU A 213 3.20 -5.58 12.95
N TYR A 214 2.86 -6.44 12.01
CA TYR A 214 3.77 -7.37 11.33
C TYR A 214 4.06 -6.87 9.91
N LYS A 215 5.35 -6.61 9.61
CA LYS A 215 5.80 -6.36 8.23
C LYS A 215 6.21 -7.67 7.59
N THR A 216 5.66 -7.94 6.42
CA THR A 216 6.02 -9.14 5.65
C THR A 216 7.20 -8.89 4.71
N GLY A 217 7.87 -9.96 4.32
CA GLY A 217 8.96 -9.93 3.38
C GLY A 217 9.25 -11.32 2.82
N TYR A 218 9.91 -11.37 1.67
CA TYR A 218 10.43 -12.61 1.11
C TYR A 218 11.85 -12.79 1.61
N ARG A 219 12.10 -13.89 2.32
CA ARG A 219 13.39 -14.18 2.94
C ARG A 219 13.78 -15.66 2.71
N ASP A 220 14.87 -16.11 3.26
CA ASP A 220 15.41 -17.46 3.06
C ASP A 220 14.42 -18.59 3.36
N ILE A 221 13.51 -18.37 4.30
CA ILE A 221 12.40 -19.29 4.61
C ILE A 221 11.21 -19.18 3.67
N GLY A 222 11.29 -18.34 2.64
CA GLY A 222 10.24 -18.12 1.64
C GLY A 222 9.39 -16.89 1.90
N GLY A 223 8.28 -16.77 1.16
CA GLY A 223 7.32 -15.66 1.26
C GLY A 223 6.36 -15.80 2.43
N ALA A 224 5.71 -14.69 2.78
CA ALA A 224 4.69 -14.62 3.82
C ALA A 224 3.33 -15.10 3.28
N TYR A 225 3.20 -16.39 3.02
CA TYR A 225 2.01 -16.98 2.39
C TYR A 225 0.81 -17.14 3.32
N LEU A 226 0.99 -17.00 4.63
CA LEU A 226 -0.02 -17.28 5.66
C LEU A 226 -0.47 -18.75 5.68
N GLU A 227 0.44 -19.65 5.31
CA GLU A 227 0.24 -21.09 5.42
C GLU A 227 0.36 -21.53 6.87
N HIS A 228 -0.52 -22.44 7.28
CA HIS A 228 -0.39 -23.10 8.56
C HIS A 228 0.88 -23.96 8.59
N ARG A 229 1.62 -23.84 9.67
CA ARG A 229 2.85 -24.59 9.95
C ARG A 229 2.80 -25.11 11.37
N THR A 230 3.15 -26.36 11.52
CA THR A 230 3.37 -26.98 12.82
C THR A 230 4.87 -27.06 13.06
N ALA A 231 5.34 -26.77 14.26
CA ALA A 231 6.73 -26.99 14.62
C ALA A 231 7.06 -28.50 14.64
N PRO A 232 8.35 -28.91 14.48
CA PRO A 232 8.73 -30.33 14.45
C PRO A 232 8.33 -31.11 15.70
N ASP A 233 8.21 -30.44 16.86
CA ASP A 233 7.77 -31.01 18.13
C ASP A 233 6.24 -31.01 18.31
N GLY A 234 5.48 -30.67 17.25
CA GLY A 234 4.02 -30.60 17.28
C GLY A 234 3.47 -29.32 17.90
N ASP A 235 4.32 -28.41 18.34
CA ASP A 235 3.89 -27.11 18.87
C ASP A 235 3.23 -26.27 17.77
N ASP A 236 2.07 -25.73 18.08
CA ASP A 236 1.24 -24.94 17.18
C ASP A 236 1.05 -23.48 17.67
N SER A 237 1.95 -23.05 18.55
CA SER A 237 2.07 -21.65 19.01
C SER A 237 2.63 -20.73 17.91
N GLY A 238 2.88 -19.47 18.25
CA GLY A 238 3.51 -18.51 17.31
C GLY A 238 4.99 -18.78 17.00
N ARG A 239 5.63 -19.68 17.72
CA ARG A 239 7.08 -19.93 17.64
C ARG A 239 7.56 -20.35 16.24
N GLN A 240 6.79 -21.12 15.49
CA GLN A 240 7.11 -21.55 14.12
C GLN A 240 7.13 -20.40 13.10
N TYR A 241 6.55 -19.24 13.42
CA TYR A 241 6.59 -18.03 12.59
C TYR A 241 7.71 -17.08 13.00
N PHE A 242 8.36 -17.40 14.10
CA PHE A 242 9.45 -16.68 14.69
C PHE A 242 10.66 -17.59 14.82
N ILE A 243 11.69 -17.40 14.02
CA ILE A 243 12.95 -18.14 14.13
C ILE A 243 13.91 -17.34 15.02
N PRO A 244 14.18 -17.79 16.26
CA PRO A 244 15.15 -17.15 17.14
C PRO A 244 16.53 -17.08 16.48
N GLY A 245 17.20 -15.94 16.59
CA GLY A 245 18.54 -15.75 16.04
C GLY A 245 18.60 -15.44 14.55
N SER A 246 17.52 -15.59 13.79
CA SER A 246 17.45 -15.11 12.42
C SER A 246 17.25 -13.60 12.39
N ALA A 247 18.16 -12.87 11.78
CA ALA A 247 17.99 -11.45 11.50
C ALA A 247 16.85 -11.19 10.49
N GLU A 248 16.48 -12.22 9.75
CA GLU A 248 15.55 -12.16 8.63
C GLU A 248 14.32 -13.02 8.89
N ARG A 249 13.22 -12.35 9.20
CA ARG A 249 11.93 -12.99 9.49
C ARG A 249 10.92 -12.69 8.41
N THR A 250 10.19 -13.71 7.97
CA THR A 250 9.09 -13.54 7.02
C THR A 250 8.01 -12.62 7.56
N TYR A 251 7.66 -12.75 8.85
CA TYR A 251 6.76 -11.84 9.58
C TYR A 251 7.57 -11.10 10.65
N ARG A 252 7.87 -9.84 10.39
CA ARG A 252 8.70 -9.03 11.28
C ARG A 252 7.83 -8.10 12.12
N LEU A 253 7.75 -8.35 13.42
CA LEU A 253 7.07 -7.46 14.36
C LEU A 253 7.69 -6.06 14.35
N GLN A 254 6.88 -5.02 14.18
CA GLN A 254 7.31 -3.62 14.12
C GLN A 254 7.00 -2.85 15.40
N THR A 255 5.92 -3.21 16.09
CA THR A 255 5.49 -2.65 17.38
C THR A 255 5.72 -3.68 18.49
N ASN A 256 5.60 -3.28 19.74
CA ASN A 256 5.60 -4.17 20.92
C ASN A 256 6.77 -5.18 21.02
N LYS A 257 7.91 -4.89 20.39
CA LYS A 257 9.07 -5.81 20.31
C LYS A 257 9.67 -6.18 21.67
N ASN A 258 9.54 -5.26 22.64
CA ASN A 258 10.10 -5.39 23.98
C ASN A 258 9.04 -5.77 25.03
N ASN A 259 7.82 -6.09 24.57
CA ASN A 259 6.77 -6.59 25.45
C ASN A 259 6.71 -8.13 25.34
N PRO A 260 7.14 -8.89 26.37
CA PRO A 260 7.19 -10.36 26.30
C PRO A 260 5.82 -10.99 26.02
N GLU A 261 4.74 -10.42 26.57
CA GLU A 261 3.38 -10.96 26.41
C GLU A 261 2.83 -10.74 25.01
N ALA A 262 3.25 -9.66 24.34
CA ALA A 262 2.77 -9.28 23.02
C ALA A 262 3.68 -9.74 21.86
N SER A 263 4.90 -10.17 22.13
CA SER A 263 5.89 -10.55 21.11
C SER A 263 6.02 -12.06 20.89
N THR A 264 5.05 -12.84 21.35
CA THR A 264 5.02 -14.31 21.24
C THR A 264 4.66 -14.82 19.84
N TYR A 265 4.00 -14.01 19.03
CA TYR A 265 3.38 -14.38 17.74
C TYR A 265 2.16 -15.31 17.85
N ASP A 266 1.63 -15.56 19.04
CA ASP A 266 0.47 -16.43 19.24
C ASP A 266 -0.80 -15.85 18.58
N ASP A 267 -0.95 -14.54 18.58
CA ASP A 267 -2.02 -13.83 17.84
C ASP A 267 -1.94 -14.10 16.33
N LEU A 268 -0.74 -14.06 15.73
CA LEU A 268 -0.52 -14.38 14.32
C LEU A 268 -0.76 -15.87 14.04
N ALA A 269 -0.35 -16.77 14.94
CA ALA A 269 -0.60 -18.20 14.81
C ALA A 269 -2.11 -18.49 14.85
N CYS A 270 -2.84 -17.87 15.79
CA CYS A 270 -4.29 -17.97 15.88
C CYS A 270 -4.96 -17.52 14.57
N PHE A 271 -4.57 -16.36 14.04
CA PHE A 271 -5.07 -15.86 12.75
C PHE A 271 -4.80 -16.85 11.61
N ILE A 272 -3.56 -17.34 11.49
CA ILE A 272 -3.19 -18.28 10.43
C ILE A 272 -3.95 -19.61 10.56
N ARG A 273 -4.14 -20.14 11.75
CA ARG A 273 -4.97 -21.34 11.98
C ARG A 273 -6.39 -21.13 11.49
N THR A 274 -7.02 -20.02 11.89
CA THR A 274 -8.40 -19.71 11.56
C THR A 274 -8.61 -19.61 10.05
N ILE A 275 -7.79 -18.85 9.32
CA ILE A 275 -7.94 -18.70 7.87
C ILE A 275 -7.62 -19.99 7.09
N ASN A 276 -6.92 -20.93 7.71
CA ASN A 276 -6.67 -22.27 7.14
C ASN A 276 -7.72 -23.31 7.58
N GLY A 277 -8.74 -22.90 8.35
CA GLY A 277 -9.83 -23.77 8.81
C GLY A 277 -9.34 -24.89 9.73
N ILE A 278 -8.27 -24.65 10.48
CA ILE A 278 -7.74 -25.63 11.44
C ILE A 278 -8.68 -25.71 12.64
N GLY A 279 -9.09 -26.92 12.97
CA GLY A 279 -10.10 -27.15 14.03
C GLY A 279 -11.54 -27.19 13.54
N LEU A 280 -11.81 -26.74 12.30
CA LEU A 280 -13.09 -26.93 11.67
C LEU A 280 -13.15 -28.34 11.05
N GLY A 281 -14.16 -29.14 11.39
CA GLY A 281 -14.39 -30.45 10.78
C GLY A 281 -14.69 -30.37 9.28
N GLY A 282 -14.50 -31.49 8.55
CA GLY A 282 -14.87 -31.60 7.14
C GLY A 282 -13.75 -31.26 6.15
N GLY A 283 -13.72 -31.97 5.01
CA GLY A 283 -12.71 -31.88 3.96
C GLY A 283 -12.63 -30.52 3.25
N GLU A 284 -12.62 -30.50 1.91
CA GLU A 284 -12.54 -29.27 1.13
C GLU A 284 -13.76 -28.34 1.30
N GLY A 285 -14.93 -28.89 1.63
CA GLY A 285 -16.18 -28.14 1.86
C GLY A 285 -16.19 -27.27 3.12
N ARG A 286 -15.23 -27.44 4.04
CA ARG A 286 -15.16 -26.69 5.32
C ARG A 286 -15.10 -25.16 5.16
N PHE A 287 -14.66 -24.67 4.01
CA PHE A 287 -14.54 -23.25 3.74
C PHE A 287 -15.86 -22.59 3.27
N ASP A 288 -16.83 -23.41 2.83
CA ASP A 288 -18.16 -22.93 2.40
C ASP A 288 -19.20 -23.23 3.49
N THR A 289 -18.93 -22.79 4.70
CA THR A 289 -19.76 -22.99 5.89
C THR A 289 -19.89 -21.69 6.69
N ASP A 290 -21.01 -21.55 7.40
CA ASP A 290 -21.20 -20.45 8.36
C ASP A 290 -20.15 -20.48 9.47
N ALA A 291 -19.78 -21.67 9.95
CA ALA A 291 -18.76 -21.82 10.98
C ALA A 291 -17.39 -21.24 10.55
N PHE A 292 -16.99 -21.45 9.30
CA PHE A 292 -15.77 -20.83 8.76
C PHE A 292 -15.92 -19.30 8.68
N ARG A 293 -17.05 -18.84 8.13
CA ARG A 293 -17.34 -17.41 7.99
C ARG A 293 -17.32 -16.70 9.33
N GLU A 294 -18.07 -17.19 10.32
CA GLU A 294 -18.11 -16.63 11.67
C GLU A 294 -16.73 -16.61 12.34
N SER A 295 -15.95 -17.69 12.19
CA SER A 295 -14.60 -17.75 12.74
C SER A 295 -13.67 -16.71 12.14
N VAL A 296 -13.76 -16.46 10.83
CA VAL A 296 -12.89 -15.48 10.16
C VAL A 296 -13.38 -14.06 10.40
N ASP A 297 -14.68 -13.81 10.36
CA ASP A 297 -15.27 -12.49 10.69
C ASP A 297 -14.93 -12.07 12.12
N GLY A 298 -14.84 -13.06 13.04
CA GLY A 298 -14.45 -12.84 14.42
C GLY A 298 -12.97 -12.47 14.61
N ILE A 299 -12.10 -12.65 13.64
CA ILE A 299 -10.65 -12.43 13.80
C ILE A 299 -10.06 -11.45 12.78
N MET A 300 -10.81 -11.03 11.78
CA MET A 300 -10.31 -10.21 10.67
C MET A 300 -11.37 -9.26 10.12
N ASN A 301 -10.92 -8.10 9.65
CA ASN A 301 -11.74 -7.22 8.81
C ASN A 301 -11.77 -7.78 7.37
N VAL A 302 -12.70 -8.72 7.14
CA VAL A 302 -12.82 -9.43 5.87
C VAL A 302 -13.28 -8.51 4.75
N ASP A 303 -14.22 -7.61 5.01
CA ASP A 303 -14.76 -6.68 4.02
C ASP A 303 -13.65 -5.82 3.41
N ALA A 304 -12.81 -5.19 4.23
CA ALA A 304 -11.69 -4.41 3.74
C ALA A 304 -10.68 -5.26 2.95
N PHE A 305 -10.46 -6.51 3.38
CA PHE A 305 -9.58 -7.42 2.64
C PHE A 305 -10.14 -7.82 1.28
N LEU A 306 -11.43 -8.11 1.17
CA LEU A 306 -12.07 -8.47 -0.09
C LEU A 306 -12.11 -7.27 -1.06
N ARG A 307 -12.34 -6.05 -0.55
CA ARG A 307 -12.20 -4.82 -1.34
C ARG A 307 -10.77 -4.66 -1.85
N TRP A 308 -9.76 -4.84 -0.97
CA TRP A 308 -8.36 -4.85 -1.38
C TRP A 308 -8.09 -5.88 -2.47
N ALA A 309 -8.59 -7.11 -2.30
CA ALA A 309 -8.40 -8.18 -3.26
C ALA A 309 -8.97 -7.83 -4.65
N ALA A 310 -10.16 -7.23 -4.69
CA ALA A 310 -10.79 -6.78 -5.93
C ALA A 310 -9.99 -5.66 -6.61
N VAL A 311 -9.60 -4.62 -5.87
CA VAL A 311 -8.77 -3.52 -6.39
C VAL A 311 -7.42 -4.04 -6.87
N ASN A 312 -6.76 -4.90 -6.07
CA ASN A 312 -5.47 -5.49 -6.44
C ASN A 312 -5.56 -6.32 -7.72
N MET A 313 -6.66 -7.06 -7.89
CA MET A 313 -6.94 -7.85 -9.08
C MET A 313 -7.09 -6.96 -10.33
N LEU A 314 -7.76 -5.82 -10.21
CA LEU A 314 -7.89 -4.86 -11.30
C LEU A 314 -6.58 -4.14 -11.61
N LEU A 315 -5.83 -3.75 -10.60
CA LEU A 315 -4.50 -3.15 -10.75
C LEU A 315 -3.48 -4.09 -11.43
N GLY A 316 -3.69 -5.39 -11.38
CA GLY A 316 -2.72 -6.36 -11.86
C GLY A 316 -1.41 -6.29 -11.08
N SER A 317 -1.49 -5.95 -9.81
CA SER A 317 -0.31 -5.87 -8.96
C SER A 317 0.06 -7.25 -8.44
N TRP A 318 1.18 -7.75 -8.92
CA TRP A 318 1.65 -9.10 -8.64
C TRP A 318 2.72 -9.15 -7.54
N ASP A 319 3.46 -8.06 -7.31
CA ASP A 319 4.58 -8.04 -6.35
C ASP A 319 4.10 -7.83 -4.90
N ASN A 320 3.12 -8.60 -4.50
CA ASN A 320 2.50 -8.56 -3.17
C ASN A 320 2.03 -9.95 -2.74
N TYR A 321 1.06 -10.05 -1.84
CA TYR A 321 0.54 -11.29 -1.31
C TYR A 321 0.15 -12.31 -2.39
N TYR A 322 -0.38 -11.87 -3.54
CA TYR A 322 -0.85 -12.77 -4.61
C TYR A 322 0.24 -13.62 -5.26
N ALA A 323 1.44 -13.07 -5.50
CA ALA A 323 2.48 -13.78 -6.23
C ALA A 323 3.82 -13.86 -5.52
N SER A 324 4.30 -12.78 -4.92
CA SER A 324 5.56 -12.75 -4.20
C SER A 324 5.41 -13.04 -2.70
N ALA A 325 4.19 -13.06 -2.19
CA ALA A 325 3.86 -13.20 -0.77
C ALA A 325 4.70 -12.28 0.14
N SER A 326 4.80 -11.02 -0.28
CA SER A 326 5.53 -9.95 0.38
C SER A 326 4.79 -8.63 0.19
N ASN A 327 5.39 -7.51 0.58
CA ASN A 327 4.86 -6.17 0.34
C ASN A 327 3.45 -5.93 0.89
N TYR A 328 3.23 -6.36 2.11
CA TYR A 328 2.05 -6.03 2.90
C TYR A 328 2.40 -6.03 4.40
N TYR A 329 1.49 -5.50 5.19
CA TYR A 329 1.53 -5.62 6.63
C TYR A 329 0.25 -6.29 7.12
N LEU A 330 0.34 -6.94 8.27
CA LEU A 330 -0.79 -7.38 9.07
C LEU A 330 -0.78 -6.57 10.35
N TYR A 331 -1.94 -6.06 10.72
CA TYR A 331 -2.11 -5.30 11.95
C TYR A 331 -3.19 -5.92 12.82
N ASN A 332 -2.81 -6.43 13.98
CA ASN A 332 -3.74 -6.86 15.02
C ASN A 332 -4.09 -5.67 15.91
N SER A 333 -5.28 -5.10 15.72
CA SER A 333 -5.80 -3.99 16.55
C SER A 333 -6.46 -4.48 17.83
N GLY A 334 -6.78 -5.78 17.91
CA GLY A 334 -7.81 -6.29 18.82
C GLY A 334 -9.21 -5.84 18.40
N HIS A 335 -10.22 -6.39 19.03
CA HIS A 335 -11.60 -5.94 18.88
C HIS A 335 -11.79 -4.54 19.45
N GLN A 336 -12.76 -3.80 18.93
CA GLN A 336 -13.10 -2.47 19.41
C GLN A 336 -13.37 -2.50 20.94
N GLY A 337 -12.69 -1.66 21.68
CA GLY A 337 -12.72 -1.64 23.15
C GLY A 337 -11.74 -2.59 23.86
N ALA A 338 -11.07 -3.48 23.10
CA ALA A 338 -10.10 -4.44 23.64
C ALA A 338 -8.64 -4.01 23.45
N ALA A 339 -8.36 -2.73 23.24
CA ALA A 339 -7.02 -2.21 22.96
C ALA A 339 -5.93 -2.60 23.98
N LYS A 340 -6.32 -2.94 25.21
CA LYS A 340 -5.39 -3.44 26.24
C LYS A 340 -5.14 -4.95 26.14
N HIS A 341 -5.99 -5.68 25.43
CA HIS A 341 -6.01 -7.14 25.34
C HIS A 341 -5.95 -7.65 23.89
N PHE A 342 -5.42 -6.85 22.97
CA PHE A 342 -5.38 -7.19 21.56
C PHE A 342 -4.76 -8.58 21.28
N ALA A 343 -3.79 -9.04 22.08
CA ALA A 343 -3.17 -10.33 21.92
C ALA A 343 -4.12 -11.50 22.30
N GLY A 344 -4.95 -11.31 23.31
CA GLY A 344 -5.94 -12.32 23.78
C GLY A 344 -7.26 -12.30 23.01
N SER A 345 -7.53 -11.22 22.25
CA SER A 345 -8.72 -11.08 21.42
C SER A 345 -8.31 -10.44 20.08
N PRO A 346 -7.60 -11.17 19.22
CA PRO A 346 -7.01 -10.62 18.01
C PRO A 346 -8.06 -10.24 16.96
N TYR A 347 -7.82 -9.11 16.28
CA TYR A 347 -8.59 -8.68 15.11
C TYR A 347 -7.68 -8.05 14.08
N PHE A 348 -7.48 -8.73 12.98
CA PHE A 348 -6.47 -8.39 11.99
C PHE A 348 -6.99 -7.50 10.86
N HIS A 349 -6.13 -6.60 10.42
CA HIS A 349 -6.29 -5.77 9.23
C HIS A 349 -5.14 -6.02 8.27
N PHE A 350 -5.46 -6.05 6.98
CA PHE A 350 -4.48 -6.14 5.90
C PHE A 350 -4.13 -4.73 5.42
N ILE A 351 -2.84 -4.38 5.39
CA ILE A 351 -2.36 -3.07 4.93
C ILE A 351 -1.44 -3.28 3.73
N PRO A 352 -1.80 -2.78 2.55
CA PRO A 352 -0.99 -2.90 1.34
C PRO A 352 0.31 -2.08 1.41
N TRP A 353 1.34 -2.53 0.67
CA TRP A 353 2.63 -1.84 0.58
C TRP A 353 3.29 -2.06 -0.78
N ASP A 354 4.03 -1.03 -1.31
CA ASP A 354 4.93 -1.12 -2.46
C ASP A 354 4.24 -1.42 -3.79
N TYR A 355 3.43 -0.48 -4.29
CA TYR A 355 2.56 -0.67 -5.45
C TYR A 355 3.12 -0.08 -6.77
N ASP A 356 4.45 0.06 -6.91
CA ASP A 356 5.07 0.52 -8.16
C ASP A 356 5.00 -0.53 -9.30
N ASN A 357 4.80 -1.81 -8.97
CA ASN A 357 4.69 -2.92 -9.92
C ASN A 357 3.23 -3.30 -10.22
N CYS A 358 2.46 -2.37 -10.80
CA CYS A 358 1.05 -2.56 -11.16
C CYS A 358 0.72 -1.93 -12.52
N LEU A 359 -0.55 -1.95 -12.91
CA LEU A 359 -1.07 -1.29 -14.11
C LEU A 359 -0.24 -1.60 -15.38
N GLY A 360 0.05 -2.89 -15.60
CA GLY A 360 0.69 -3.37 -16.80
C GLY A 360 2.22 -3.48 -16.76
N ILE A 361 2.84 -3.39 -15.58
CA ILE A 361 4.24 -3.81 -15.42
C ILE A 361 4.30 -5.34 -15.36
N ASP A 362 4.86 -5.96 -16.37
CA ASP A 362 4.97 -7.42 -16.49
C ASP A 362 6.42 -7.86 -16.70
N TYR A 363 6.91 -8.67 -15.76
CA TYR A 363 8.27 -9.22 -15.81
C TYR A 363 8.33 -10.70 -16.16
N SER A 364 7.16 -11.33 -16.29
CA SER A 364 7.04 -12.78 -16.49
C SER A 364 6.33 -13.17 -17.79
N GLY A 365 5.81 -12.20 -18.54
CA GLY A 365 5.00 -12.45 -19.74
C GLY A 365 3.61 -13.00 -19.39
N THR A 366 3.12 -12.70 -18.21
CA THR A 366 1.82 -13.22 -17.71
C THR A 366 0.63 -12.58 -18.40
N ARG A 367 0.80 -11.34 -18.93
CA ARG A 367 -0.28 -10.56 -19.53
C ARG A 367 -1.39 -10.30 -18.51
N TRP A 368 -1.06 -9.59 -17.44
CA TRP A 368 -1.90 -9.31 -16.27
C TRP A 368 -3.29 -8.75 -16.60
N GLN A 369 -3.44 -8.06 -17.73
CA GLN A 369 -4.72 -7.54 -18.20
C GLN A 369 -5.74 -8.64 -18.55
N TYR A 370 -5.30 -9.88 -18.75
CA TYR A 370 -6.15 -11.04 -19.04
C TYR A 370 -6.20 -12.06 -17.90
N ALA A 371 -5.53 -11.79 -16.79
CA ALA A 371 -5.52 -12.72 -15.66
C ALA A 371 -6.93 -13.02 -15.16
N ASP A 372 -7.13 -14.27 -14.73
CA ASP A 372 -8.40 -14.72 -14.19
C ASP A 372 -8.77 -13.94 -12.92
N ILE A 373 -10.03 -13.52 -12.78
CA ILE A 373 -10.47 -12.70 -11.65
C ILE A 373 -10.65 -13.50 -10.35
N LEU A 374 -10.73 -14.83 -10.43
CA LEU A 374 -10.85 -15.70 -9.25
C LEU A 374 -9.60 -16.55 -9.00
N ASP A 375 -8.84 -16.91 -10.04
CA ASP A 375 -7.72 -17.85 -9.95
C ASP A 375 -6.39 -17.25 -10.42
N TRP A 376 -6.18 -15.97 -10.16
CA TRP A 376 -4.93 -15.28 -10.47
C TRP A 376 -3.67 -16.00 -10.00
N PRO A 377 -3.57 -16.42 -8.74
CA PRO A 377 -2.34 -17.01 -8.22
C PRO A 377 -1.96 -18.34 -8.84
N GLY A 378 -2.92 -19.13 -9.28
CA GLY A 378 -2.68 -20.43 -9.88
C GLY A 378 -1.87 -20.37 -11.16
N LYS A 379 -1.94 -19.27 -11.92
CA LYS A 379 -1.16 -19.07 -13.16
C LYS A 379 0.26 -18.61 -12.92
N VAL A 380 0.52 -17.87 -11.84
CA VAL A 380 1.81 -17.25 -11.56
C VAL A 380 2.73 -18.16 -10.79
N ASN A 381 2.17 -18.96 -9.90
CA ASN A 381 2.91 -19.84 -9.00
C ASN A 381 2.58 -21.31 -9.24
N ARG A 382 2.91 -21.84 -10.42
CA ARG A 382 2.70 -23.27 -10.75
C ARG A 382 3.28 -24.21 -9.69
N ASN A 383 4.34 -23.83 -9.02
CA ASN A 383 5.05 -24.64 -8.01
C ASN A 383 4.81 -24.21 -6.56
N LYS A 384 4.01 -23.17 -6.34
CA LYS A 384 3.72 -22.69 -4.99
C LYS A 384 2.22 -22.52 -4.87
N PRO A 385 1.53 -23.53 -4.42
CA PRO A 385 0.16 -23.36 -4.03
C PRO A 385 0.17 -22.37 -2.88
N LYS A 386 -0.70 -21.43 -2.82
CA LYS A 386 -1.16 -21.18 -1.48
C LYS A 386 -0.89 -19.79 -0.97
N ILE A 387 -1.85 -19.00 -1.34
CA ILE A 387 -2.25 -17.84 -0.59
C ILE A 387 -3.60 -18.18 0.06
N PRO A 388 -3.59 -18.92 1.18
CA PRO A 388 -4.80 -19.47 1.79
C PRO A 388 -5.83 -18.40 2.11
N LEU A 389 -5.40 -17.20 2.53
CA LEU A 389 -6.32 -16.12 2.85
C LEU A 389 -7.24 -15.78 1.67
N VAL A 390 -6.71 -15.54 0.46
CA VAL A 390 -7.56 -15.29 -0.73
C VAL A 390 -8.32 -16.54 -1.14
N ARG A 391 -7.63 -17.67 -1.27
CA ARG A 391 -8.22 -18.89 -1.83
C ARG A 391 -9.33 -19.47 -0.96
N ASN A 392 -9.13 -19.46 0.36
CA ASN A 392 -10.11 -20.03 1.27
C ASN A 392 -11.32 -19.11 1.45
N LEU A 393 -11.11 -17.79 1.51
CA LEU A 393 -12.23 -16.85 1.53
C LEU A 393 -13.07 -16.95 0.25
N LEU A 394 -12.45 -16.99 -0.92
CA LEU A 394 -13.19 -17.09 -2.19
C LEU A 394 -13.82 -18.48 -2.43
N ARG A 395 -13.54 -19.50 -1.60
CA ARG A 395 -14.33 -20.75 -1.58
C ARG A 395 -15.67 -20.59 -0.86
N ASN A 396 -15.75 -19.68 0.11
CA ASN A 396 -17.01 -19.34 0.75
C ASN A 396 -17.92 -18.58 -0.24
N HIS A 397 -19.17 -19.01 -0.34
CA HIS A 397 -20.13 -18.44 -1.29
C HIS A 397 -20.37 -16.96 -1.02
N ASP A 398 -20.59 -16.56 0.24
CA ASP A 398 -20.93 -15.18 0.60
C ASP A 398 -19.77 -14.22 0.38
N TYR A 399 -18.56 -14.63 0.76
CA TYR A 399 -17.35 -13.84 0.53
C TYR A 399 -17.03 -13.70 -0.97
N ARG A 400 -17.23 -14.77 -1.76
CA ARG A 400 -17.06 -14.71 -3.21
C ARG A 400 -18.10 -13.80 -3.85
N GLN A 401 -19.35 -13.85 -3.38
CA GLN A 401 -20.41 -12.95 -3.84
C GLN A 401 -20.05 -11.49 -3.55
N TYR A 402 -19.66 -11.16 -2.30
CA TYR A 402 -19.22 -9.83 -1.92
C TYR A 402 -18.05 -9.32 -2.77
N TYR A 403 -17.04 -10.16 -2.97
CA TYR A 403 -15.88 -9.84 -3.82
C TYR A 403 -16.27 -9.51 -5.25
N LEU A 404 -17.16 -10.32 -5.87
CA LEU A 404 -17.61 -10.10 -7.23
C LEU A 404 -18.48 -8.85 -7.35
N ASP A 405 -19.34 -8.58 -6.36
CA ASP A 405 -20.17 -7.38 -6.32
C ASP A 405 -19.30 -6.12 -6.23
N TYR A 406 -18.29 -6.15 -5.36
CA TYR A 406 -17.37 -5.02 -5.23
C TYR A 406 -16.48 -4.84 -6.47
N LEU A 407 -15.99 -5.92 -7.06
CA LEU A 407 -15.23 -5.86 -8.32
C LEU A 407 -16.07 -5.24 -9.44
N GLU A 408 -17.34 -5.61 -9.55
CA GLU A 408 -18.28 -5.02 -10.50
C GLU A 408 -18.50 -3.54 -10.25
N HIS A 409 -18.71 -3.15 -8.99
CA HIS A 409 -18.80 -1.76 -8.58
C HIS A 409 -17.59 -0.94 -9.04
N MET A 410 -16.37 -1.43 -8.80
CA MET A 410 -15.14 -0.76 -9.23
C MET A 410 -15.05 -0.62 -10.77
N LEU A 411 -15.51 -1.62 -11.52
CA LEU A 411 -15.55 -1.55 -12.99
C LEU A 411 -16.59 -0.53 -13.49
N ASP A 412 -17.67 -0.32 -12.75
CA ASP A 412 -18.68 0.68 -13.08
C ASP A 412 -18.25 2.12 -12.73
N THR A 413 -17.37 2.26 -11.74
CA THR A 413 -16.97 3.53 -11.14
C THR A 413 -15.51 3.88 -11.43
N GLU A 414 -14.64 3.69 -10.46
CA GLU A 414 -13.26 4.21 -10.44
C GLU A 414 -12.32 3.50 -11.43
N PHE A 415 -12.55 2.22 -11.71
CA PHE A 415 -11.77 1.46 -12.70
C PHE A 415 -12.41 1.46 -14.09
N ASN A 416 -13.38 2.32 -14.34
CA ASN A 416 -13.91 2.57 -15.67
C ASN A 416 -12.84 3.28 -16.53
N PRO A 417 -12.57 2.84 -17.77
CA PRO A 417 -11.51 3.41 -18.61
C PRO A 417 -11.63 4.91 -18.86
N LYS A 418 -12.86 5.44 -18.97
CA LYS A 418 -13.11 6.88 -19.18
C LYS A 418 -12.80 7.66 -17.90
N ALA A 419 -13.33 7.22 -16.77
CA ALA A 419 -13.06 7.83 -15.47
C ALA A 419 -11.58 7.78 -15.12
N PHE A 420 -10.92 6.67 -15.38
CA PHE A 420 -9.48 6.50 -15.12
C PHE A 420 -8.62 7.40 -16.01
N ALA A 421 -8.95 7.50 -17.30
CA ALA A 421 -8.26 8.43 -18.21
C ALA A 421 -8.43 9.90 -17.81
N ALA A 422 -9.57 10.27 -17.25
CA ALA A 422 -9.81 11.61 -16.73
C ALA A 422 -8.90 11.95 -15.53
N GLN A 423 -8.57 11.00 -14.68
CA GLN A 423 -7.64 11.21 -13.56
C GLN A 423 -6.20 11.49 -14.03
N ILE A 424 -5.78 10.85 -15.11
CA ILE A 424 -4.47 11.14 -15.73
C ILE A 424 -4.52 12.49 -16.43
N ALA A 425 -5.60 12.78 -17.14
CA ALA A 425 -5.96 14.03 -17.82
C ALA A 425 -4.75 14.77 -18.43
N PRO A 426 -4.11 14.25 -19.48
CA PRO A 426 -2.86 14.79 -20.00
C PRO A 426 -2.96 16.22 -20.55
N ARG A 427 -4.16 16.74 -20.70
CA ARG A 427 -4.45 18.10 -21.22
C ARG A 427 -5.05 19.04 -20.16
N SER A 428 -5.26 18.59 -18.93
CA SER A 428 -5.80 19.38 -17.83
C SER A 428 -4.73 19.67 -16.78
N GLU A 429 -4.72 20.85 -16.21
CA GLU A 429 -3.85 21.25 -15.12
C GLU A 429 -4.13 20.45 -13.83
N ASP A 430 -5.37 20.01 -13.64
CA ASP A 430 -5.78 19.18 -12.51
C ASP A 430 -5.37 17.70 -12.67
N GLY A 431 -4.92 17.32 -13.87
CA GLY A 431 -4.54 15.94 -14.16
C GLY A 431 -3.21 15.51 -13.52
N LEU A 432 -3.14 14.24 -13.13
CA LEU A 432 -1.93 13.68 -12.55
C LEU A 432 -0.71 13.81 -13.48
N TRP A 433 -0.92 13.72 -14.80
CA TRP A 433 0.14 13.93 -15.79
C TRP A 433 0.73 15.33 -15.74
N TYR A 434 -0.12 16.37 -15.61
CA TYR A 434 0.35 17.74 -15.48
C TYR A 434 1.27 17.92 -14.28
N ARG A 435 0.90 17.34 -13.15
CA ARG A 435 1.69 17.39 -11.91
C ARG A 435 3.05 16.69 -12.02
N VAL A 436 3.12 15.59 -12.78
CA VAL A 436 4.31 14.72 -12.86
C VAL A 436 5.27 15.13 -13.96
N ARG A 437 4.74 15.50 -15.13
CA ARG A 437 5.52 15.63 -16.39
C ARG A 437 6.73 16.52 -16.28
N GLN A 438 6.55 17.75 -15.76
CA GLN A 438 7.63 18.74 -15.74
C GLN A 438 8.78 18.31 -14.83
N ALA A 439 8.44 17.85 -13.63
CA ALA A 439 9.44 17.36 -12.67
C ALA A 439 10.19 16.11 -13.20
N ALA A 440 9.47 15.22 -13.90
CA ALA A 440 10.08 14.06 -14.55
C ALA A 440 10.97 14.46 -15.74
N TYR A 441 10.54 15.43 -16.56
CA TYR A 441 11.32 15.90 -17.72
C TYR A 441 12.59 16.64 -17.32
N LEU A 442 12.56 17.35 -16.20
CA LEU A 442 13.76 17.99 -15.63
C LEU A 442 14.87 17.01 -15.20
N GLU A 443 14.59 15.71 -15.20
CA GLU A 443 15.61 14.69 -14.97
C GLU A 443 16.54 14.49 -16.17
N SER A 444 16.20 15.06 -17.33
CA SER A 444 16.98 14.96 -18.55
C SER A 444 17.09 16.32 -19.24
N ASP A 445 18.30 16.79 -19.44
CA ASP A 445 18.64 17.98 -20.20
C ASP A 445 19.49 17.63 -21.46
N THR A 446 19.60 16.34 -21.76
CA THR A 446 20.35 15.84 -22.91
C THR A 446 19.50 15.81 -24.18
N PRO A 447 20.07 16.03 -25.39
CA PRO A 447 19.33 16.03 -26.64
C PRO A 447 18.59 14.71 -26.95
N ASP A 448 19.12 13.58 -26.46
CA ASP A 448 18.52 12.25 -26.62
C ASP A 448 17.51 11.92 -25.53
N GLY A 449 17.23 12.85 -24.60
CA GLY A 449 16.29 12.67 -23.51
C GLY A 449 16.70 11.67 -22.45
N ARG A 450 17.98 11.27 -22.38
CA ARG A 450 18.46 10.34 -21.36
C ARG A 450 18.62 11.02 -20.02
N PRO A 451 18.09 10.44 -18.94
CA PRO A 451 18.16 11.06 -17.63
C PRO A 451 19.55 11.06 -17.00
N PHE A 452 20.01 12.21 -16.54
CA PHE A 452 21.25 12.35 -15.76
C PHE A 452 21.10 11.94 -14.28
N THR A 453 19.87 11.84 -13.78
CA THR A 453 19.59 11.46 -12.38
C THR A 453 19.76 9.97 -12.11
N GLY A 454 19.92 9.15 -13.17
CA GLY A 454 19.92 7.69 -13.08
C GLY A 454 18.52 7.06 -13.14
N ARG A 455 17.47 7.84 -13.47
CA ARG A 455 16.17 7.27 -13.86
C ARG A 455 16.37 6.34 -15.05
N ARG A 456 15.68 5.23 -15.06
CA ARG A 456 15.85 4.16 -16.06
C ARG A 456 15.31 4.53 -17.44
N TYR A 457 14.28 5.35 -17.52
CA TYR A 457 13.49 5.61 -18.72
C TYR A 457 13.72 7.02 -19.24
N THR A 458 13.67 7.17 -20.58
CA THR A 458 13.75 8.46 -21.28
C THR A 458 12.47 9.28 -21.08
N ASN A 459 12.49 10.57 -21.45
CA ASN A 459 11.30 11.43 -21.41
C ASN A 459 10.20 10.93 -22.35
N ASP A 460 10.54 10.40 -23.53
CA ASP A 460 9.55 9.81 -24.43
C ASP A 460 8.88 8.58 -23.80
N GLU A 461 9.65 7.69 -23.20
CA GLU A 461 9.10 6.51 -22.51
C GLU A 461 8.19 6.88 -21.33
N VAL A 462 8.51 7.97 -20.60
CA VAL A 462 7.63 8.52 -19.56
C VAL A 462 6.27 8.92 -20.16
N TYR A 463 6.28 9.66 -21.26
CA TYR A 463 5.07 10.08 -21.95
C TYR A 463 4.28 8.90 -22.54
N GLN A 464 4.96 7.99 -23.23
CA GLN A 464 4.34 6.81 -23.84
C GLN A 464 3.64 5.94 -22.78
N SER A 465 4.32 5.70 -21.67
CA SER A 465 3.78 4.87 -20.59
C SER A 465 2.60 5.51 -19.85
N GLY A 466 2.62 6.83 -19.67
CA GLY A 466 1.56 7.53 -18.94
C GLY A 466 0.34 7.86 -19.79
N CYS A 467 0.55 8.40 -20.99
CA CYS A 467 -0.48 9.08 -21.79
C CYS A 467 -0.84 8.39 -23.09
N ARG A 468 0.00 7.48 -23.59
CA ARG A 468 -0.22 6.77 -24.86
C ARG A 468 -0.59 5.31 -24.63
N GLN A 469 -1.16 4.70 -25.66
CA GLN A 469 -1.53 3.29 -25.65
C GLN A 469 -0.39 2.46 -26.29
N ARG A 470 0.81 2.53 -25.69
CA ARG A 470 1.97 1.83 -26.25
C ARG A 470 2.63 0.93 -25.21
N GLU A 471 2.96 -0.27 -25.64
CA GLU A 471 3.80 -1.21 -24.92
C GLU A 471 5.27 -0.79 -25.05
N LEU A 472 5.97 -0.71 -23.94
CA LEU A 472 7.42 -0.55 -23.88
C LEU A 472 8.05 -1.91 -23.58
N ARG A 473 9.09 -2.28 -24.33
CA ARG A 473 9.83 -3.52 -24.12
C ARG A 473 11.26 -3.24 -23.69
N HIS A 474 11.64 -3.83 -22.57
CA HIS A 474 12.99 -3.81 -22.04
C HIS A 474 13.49 -5.25 -21.80
N GLY A 475 14.03 -5.88 -22.84
CA GLY A 475 14.37 -7.30 -22.82
C GLY A 475 13.11 -8.17 -22.65
N LYS A 476 13.06 -8.97 -21.60
CA LYS A 476 11.88 -9.81 -21.27
C LYS A 476 10.77 -9.07 -20.53
N LYS A 477 10.98 -7.80 -20.18
CA LYS A 477 10.04 -7.01 -19.40
C LYS A 477 9.16 -6.21 -20.34
N THR A 478 7.87 -6.26 -20.09
CA THR A 478 6.87 -5.49 -20.79
C THR A 478 6.25 -4.47 -19.84
N VAL A 479 6.06 -3.25 -20.31
CA VAL A 479 5.32 -2.22 -19.59
C VAL A 479 4.25 -1.67 -20.53
N GLU A 480 3.01 -1.97 -20.22
CA GLU A 480 1.86 -1.44 -20.95
C GLU A 480 1.67 0.05 -20.63
N GLY A 481 1.14 0.83 -21.55
CA GLY A 481 0.62 2.16 -21.25
C GLY A 481 -0.55 2.04 -20.26
N ILE A 482 -0.61 2.92 -19.26
CA ILE A 482 -1.61 2.83 -18.17
C ILE A 482 -3.04 2.78 -18.74
N VAL A 483 -3.39 3.73 -19.61
CA VAL A 483 -4.77 3.81 -20.19
C VAL A 483 -5.09 2.57 -21.02
N HIS A 484 -4.10 2.04 -21.74
CA HIS A 484 -4.24 0.81 -22.52
C HIS A 484 -4.51 -0.39 -21.60
N TYR A 485 -3.68 -0.55 -20.57
CA TYR A 485 -3.85 -1.61 -19.58
C TYR A 485 -5.24 -1.57 -18.94
N VAL A 486 -5.67 -0.41 -18.45
CA VAL A 486 -6.97 -0.26 -17.78
C VAL A 486 -8.12 -0.66 -18.70
N ARG A 487 -8.09 -0.23 -19.98
CA ARG A 487 -9.11 -0.62 -20.96
C ARG A 487 -9.15 -2.14 -21.16
N MET A 488 -8.00 -2.74 -21.43
CA MET A 488 -7.92 -4.19 -21.69
C MET A 488 -8.30 -5.01 -20.45
N ARG A 489 -7.90 -4.56 -19.27
CA ARG A 489 -8.24 -5.22 -18.00
C ARG A 489 -9.72 -5.10 -17.68
N HIS A 490 -10.30 -3.91 -17.85
CA HIS A 490 -11.72 -3.67 -17.68
C HIS A 490 -12.54 -4.60 -18.59
N ASP A 491 -12.23 -4.64 -19.89
CA ASP A 491 -12.98 -5.46 -20.86
C ASP A 491 -12.86 -6.95 -20.54
N SER A 492 -11.66 -7.41 -20.22
CA SER A 492 -11.41 -8.80 -19.82
C SER A 492 -12.17 -9.18 -18.55
N ALA A 493 -12.10 -8.34 -17.51
CA ALA A 493 -12.81 -8.58 -16.26
C ALA A 493 -14.33 -8.60 -16.45
N ARG A 494 -14.88 -7.69 -17.26
CA ARG A 494 -16.31 -7.67 -17.62
C ARG A 494 -16.77 -8.96 -18.33
N VAL A 495 -15.96 -9.47 -19.24
CA VAL A 495 -16.28 -10.74 -19.93
C VAL A 495 -16.31 -11.89 -18.94
N GLN A 496 -15.34 -11.97 -18.04
CA GLN A 496 -15.26 -13.02 -17.03
C GLN A 496 -16.41 -12.91 -16.03
N LEU A 497 -16.70 -11.70 -15.55
CA LEU A 497 -17.78 -11.43 -14.63
C LEU A 497 -19.15 -11.82 -15.22
N ARG A 498 -19.45 -11.45 -16.48
CA ARG A 498 -20.71 -11.87 -17.15
C ARG A 498 -20.89 -13.39 -17.20
N ARG A 499 -19.80 -14.15 -17.35
CA ARG A 499 -19.86 -15.63 -17.30
C ARG A 499 -20.21 -16.12 -15.90
N LEU A 500 -19.57 -15.54 -14.88
CA LEU A 500 -19.82 -15.91 -13.48
C LEU A 500 -21.24 -15.52 -13.02
N ARG A 501 -21.78 -14.39 -13.47
CA ARG A 501 -23.13 -13.92 -13.13
C ARG A 501 -24.26 -14.82 -13.66
N ARG A 502 -23.98 -15.71 -14.60
CA ARG A 502 -24.95 -16.74 -15.05
C ARG A 502 -25.21 -17.81 -13.99
N ILE A 503 -24.21 -18.05 -13.11
CA ILE A 503 -24.27 -19.07 -12.05
C ILE A 503 -24.31 -18.46 -10.65
N MET A 504 -23.91 -17.19 -10.53
CA MET A 504 -23.95 -16.40 -9.30
C MET A 504 -24.58 -15.04 -9.61
N PRO A 505 -25.91 -14.92 -9.63
CA PRO A 505 -26.58 -13.64 -9.82
C PRO A 505 -26.14 -12.62 -8.77
N ARG A 506 -26.19 -11.33 -9.12
CA ARG A 506 -25.88 -10.25 -8.18
C ARG A 506 -26.84 -10.32 -7.00
N ALA A 507 -26.34 -10.33 -5.79
CA ALA A 507 -27.15 -10.05 -4.62
C ALA A 507 -27.55 -8.57 -4.65
N VAL A 508 -28.75 -8.24 -4.14
CA VAL A 508 -29.35 -6.88 -4.13
C VAL A 508 -28.29 -5.81 -3.84
N ASP A 509 -28.38 -4.67 -4.54
CA ASP A 509 -27.41 -3.58 -4.53
C ASP A 509 -26.79 -3.27 -3.16
N ARG A 510 -25.62 -3.87 -2.90
CA ARG A 510 -24.83 -3.65 -1.67
C ARG A 510 -24.00 -2.38 -1.76
N PHE A 511 -23.73 -1.91 -2.97
CA PHE A 511 -22.90 -0.74 -3.22
C PHE A 511 -23.69 0.27 -4.05
N PRO A 512 -23.86 1.53 -3.57
CA PRO A 512 -24.64 2.54 -4.28
C PRO A 512 -24.02 2.86 -5.67
N ALA A 513 -24.86 3.19 -6.62
CA ALA A 513 -24.43 3.60 -7.96
C ALA A 513 -23.59 4.90 -7.88
N ALA A 514 -22.63 5.05 -8.78
CA ALA A 514 -21.66 6.14 -8.81
C ALA A 514 -22.26 7.57 -8.84
N ALA A 515 -23.55 7.72 -9.14
CA ALA A 515 -24.19 9.02 -9.28
C ALA A 515 -24.39 9.78 -7.95
N GLU A 516 -24.31 9.13 -6.81
CA GLU A 516 -24.58 9.76 -5.50
C GLU A 516 -23.32 10.16 -4.71
N GLN A 517 -22.12 9.79 -5.16
CA GLN A 517 -20.88 10.01 -4.39
C GLN A 517 -19.86 10.98 -4.99
N LEU A 518 -20.15 11.60 -6.12
CA LEU A 518 -19.28 12.66 -6.61
C LEU A 518 -19.57 13.95 -5.83
N PRO A 519 -18.61 14.49 -5.05
CA PRO A 519 -18.75 15.86 -4.59
C PRO A 519 -18.82 16.74 -5.84
N ARG A 520 -19.91 17.51 -5.97
CA ARG A 520 -19.98 18.59 -6.96
C ARG A 520 -18.79 19.49 -6.68
N ALA A 521 -17.90 19.60 -7.66
CA ALA A 521 -16.84 20.56 -7.64
C ALA A 521 -17.48 21.95 -7.48
N SER A 522 -17.29 22.55 -6.32
CA SER A 522 -17.51 23.96 -6.05
C SER A 522 -16.20 24.71 -6.23
#